data_553941a7f29316e0e4c40588a9d5abef
#
_entry.id   553941a7f29316e0e4c40588a9d5abef
#
_cell.length_a   1.000
_cell.length_b   1.000
_cell.length_c   1.000
_cell.angle_alpha   90.00
_cell.angle_beta   90.00
_cell.angle_gamma   90.00
#
_symmetry.space_group_name_H-M   'P 1'
#
loop_
_entity.id
_entity.type
_entity.pdbx_description
1 polymer ?
#
loop_
_entity_poly.entity_id
_entity_poly.type
_entity_poly.pdbx_seq_one_letter_code
_entity_poly.pdbx_strand_id
1 'polypeptide(L)'
;MDPQLKDIQPGSGVVIHLEQAWGRIRRCWLNVFRRGYVRRMAACRRGEFNPCPHQVLDPRDLKFHQNQGGYYWDKADDPFTWRDQLPFVRVGLAELLLMGGGFFAAAGGFGLWAASAIGTAQIVAVVLAVAAGVIGVLIGWFFRDPDRTIPTEPGVVVSPADGKIVDIEELDYDEFVGGPAVKIGIFLSIFNVHINRSPIAGRVIGLKYRPGKYLNALRPESARENEQLAVLLESSEPPYRGMVIRQITGAIARRIVCWVKPGDKLEAGEQFGMIKLGSRTELVLPREAGFEVRTQLGCKVKAGISILASYSADGESN
;
A
#
# COMPACT_ATOMS: atom_id res chain seq x y z
N MET A 1 2.51 3.10 19.23
CA MET A 1 1.22 3.10 18.49
C MET A 1 0.68 4.51 18.47
N ASP A 2 -0.05 4.87 17.42
CA ASP A 2 -0.66 6.20 17.30
C ASP A 2 -1.89 6.27 18.23
N PRO A 3 -1.90 7.14 19.26
CA PRO A 3 -3.01 7.24 20.21
C PRO A 3 -4.30 7.80 19.59
N GLN A 4 -4.22 8.38 18.40
CA GLN A 4 -5.38 8.89 17.67
C GLN A 4 -6.13 7.79 16.92
N LEU A 5 -5.53 6.64 16.69
CA LEU A 5 -6.17 5.48 16.06
C LEU A 5 -7.05 4.73 17.05
N LYS A 6 -8.30 5.15 17.15
CA LYS A 6 -9.33 4.50 17.99
C LYS A 6 -10.01 3.33 17.31
N ASP A 7 -9.91 3.23 15.98
CA ASP A 7 -10.55 2.19 15.16
C ASP A 7 -9.49 1.47 14.33
N ILE A 8 -9.61 0.15 14.23
CA ILE A 8 -8.75 -0.68 13.36
C ILE A 8 -8.97 -0.43 11.88
N GLN A 9 -10.11 0.17 11.52
CA GLN A 9 -10.45 0.54 10.15
C GLN A 9 -10.94 1.99 10.05
N PRO A 10 -10.12 2.98 10.40
CA PRO A 10 -10.52 4.37 10.26
C PRO A 10 -10.76 4.71 8.79
N GLY A 11 -11.74 5.56 8.54
CA GLY A 11 -12.14 5.97 7.19
C GLY A 11 -13.42 5.30 6.71
N SER A 12 -13.92 5.77 5.58
CA SER A 12 -15.17 5.29 4.96
C SER A 12 -14.91 4.98 3.49
N GLY A 13 -15.77 4.17 2.90
CA GLY A 13 -15.76 3.93 1.46
C GLY A 13 -16.29 2.55 1.07
N VAL A 14 -16.68 2.41 -0.17
CA VAL A 14 -17.24 1.17 -0.74
C VAL A 14 -16.28 -0.01 -0.60
N VAL A 15 -14.98 0.24 -0.76
CA VAL A 15 -13.93 -0.80 -0.66
C VAL A 15 -13.90 -1.44 0.73
N ILE A 16 -14.02 -0.65 1.81
CA ILE A 16 -14.07 -1.18 3.17
C ILE A 16 -15.29 -2.07 3.38
N HIS A 17 -16.45 -1.67 2.87
CA HIS A 17 -17.67 -2.48 2.96
C HIS A 17 -17.55 -3.80 2.18
N LEU A 18 -16.89 -3.81 1.02
CA LEU A 18 -16.60 -5.03 0.26
C LEU A 18 -15.65 -5.96 1.02
N GLU A 19 -14.57 -5.43 1.58
CA GLU A 19 -13.63 -6.19 2.41
C GLU A 19 -14.32 -6.80 3.64
N GLN A 20 -15.18 -6.04 4.31
CA GLN A 20 -15.97 -6.51 5.45
C GLN A 20 -17.00 -7.57 5.04
N ALA A 21 -17.65 -7.40 3.89
CA ALA A 21 -18.61 -8.38 3.37
C ALA A 21 -17.91 -9.70 3.04
N TRP A 22 -16.78 -9.64 2.32
CA TRP A 22 -15.92 -10.79 2.05
C TRP A 22 -15.49 -11.50 3.34
N GLY A 23 -15.06 -10.73 4.34
CA GLY A 23 -14.68 -11.24 5.65
C GLY A 23 -15.79 -12.00 6.34
N ARG A 24 -17.02 -11.48 6.32
CA ARG A 24 -18.22 -12.13 6.90
C ARG A 24 -18.54 -13.45 6.18
N ILE A 25 -18.53 -13.45 4.85
CA ILE A 25 -18.80 -14.66 4.04
C ILE A 25 -17.75 -15.73 4.34
N ARG A 26 -16.46 -15.38 4.28
CA ARG A 26 -15.34 -16.29 4.56
C ARG A 26 -15.42 -16.84 5.99
N ARG A 27 -15.67 -16.01 6.98
CA ARG A 27 -15.82 -16.42 8.37
C ARG A 27 -16.98 -17.41 8.55
N CYS A 28 -18.14 -17.13 7.95
CA CYS A 28 -19.29 -18.03 7.99
C CYS A 28 -18.90 -19.40 7.41
N TRP A 29 -18.33 -19.40 6.21
CA TRP A 29 -17.89 -20.64 5.54
C TRP A 29 -16.87 -21.44 6.36
N LEU A 30 -15.83 -20.79 6.90
CA LEU A 30 -14.83 -21.43 7.73
C LEU A 30 -15.39 -22.01 9.01
N ASN A 31 -16.30 -21.29 9.69
CA ASN A 31 -16.93 -21.76 10.91
C ASN A 31 -17.90 -22.93 10.68
N VAL A 32 -18.48 -23.05 9.49
CA VAL A 32 -19.35 -24.18 9.14
C VAL A 32 -18.50 -25.41 8.74
N PHE A 33 -17.54 -25.23 7.82
CA PHE A 33 -16.87 -26.34 7.14
C PHE A 33 -15.44 -26.64 7.65
N ARG A 34 -14.78 -25.69 8.35
CA ARG A 34 -13.38 -25.79 8.73
C ARG A 34 -13.10 -25.42 10.20
N ARG A 35 -13.98 -25.77 11.12
CA ARG A 35 -13.88 -25.42 12.56
C ARG A 35 -12.54 -25.79 13.21
N GLY A 36 -11.99 -26.96 12.89
CA GLY A 36 -10.69 -27.40 13.40
C GLY A 36 -9.55 -26.48 12.94
N TYR A 37 -9.58 -26.03 11.69
CA TYR A 37 -8.64 -25.07 11.15
C TYR A 37 -8.76 -23.70 11.87
N VAL A 38 -9.99 -23.21 12.08
CA VAL A 38 -10.23 -21.94 12.80
C VAL A 38 -9.65 -21.98 14.21
N ARG A 39 -9.88 -23.09 14.95
CA ARG A 39 -9.35 -23.26 16.32
C ARG A 39 -7.81 -23.25 16.33
N ARG A 40 -7.17 -24.00 15.41
CA ARG A 40 -5.72 -24.05 15.29
C ARG A 40 -5.12 -22.67 14.98
N MET A 41 -5.69 -21.95 14.03
CA MET A 41 -5.22 -20.61 13.66
C MET A 41 -5.44 -19.60 14.77
N ALA A 42 -6.52 -19.70 15.52
CA ALA A 42 -6.78 -18.86 16.69
C ALA A 42 -5.73 -19.10 17.81
N ALA A 43 -5.31 -20.34 18.00
CA ALA A 43 -4.31 -20.71 19.00
C ALA A 43 -2.89 -20.17 18.67
N CYS A 44 -2.54 -20.10 17.39
CA CYS A 44 -1.24 -19.57 16.93
C CYS A 44 -1.21 -18.04 16.86
N ARG A 45 -2.32 -17.36 17.06
CA ARG A 45 -2.41 -15.91 16.96
C ARG A 45 -1.67 -15.20 18.08
N ARG A 46 -0.96 -14.12 17.75
CA ARG A 46 -0.24 -13.26 18.70
C ARG A 46 -0.95 -11.90 18.86
N GLY A 47 -0.55 -11.17 19.92
CA GLY A 47 -0.99 -9.82 20.23
C GLY A 47 -2.09 -9.77 21.27
N GLU A 48 -2.45 -8.55 21.68
CA GLU A 48 -3.55 -8.31 22.61
C GLU A 48 -4.91 -8.59 21.96
N PHE A 49 -5.92 -8.84 22.80
CA PHE A 49 -7.27 -9.06 22.32
C PHE A 49 -7.75 -7.85 21.49
N ASN A 50 -8.16 -8.13 20.29
CA ASN A 50 -8.71 -7.15 19.39
C ASN A 50 -10.17 -7.56 19.10
N PRO A 51 -11.16 -6.68 19.30
CA PRO A 51 -12.58 -6.95 19.04
C PRO A 51 -12.90 -7.10 17.54
N CYS A 52 -11.89 -7.11 16.68
CA CYS A 52 -12.09 -7.32 15.26
C CYS A 52 -12.80 -8.65 15.00
N PRO A 53 -13.96 -8.64 14.31
CA PRO A 53 -14.77 -9.83 14.07
C PRO A 53 -14.09 -10.82 13.09
N HIS A 54 -12.93 -10.49 12.55
CA HIS A 54 -12.28 -11.22 11.47
C HIS A 54 -11.18 -12.16 11.98
N GLN A 55 -11.57 -13.15 12.78
CA GLN A 55 -10.63 -14.06 13.46
C GLN A 55 -9.74 -14.90 12.54
N VAL A 56 -10.07 -15.05 11.27
CA VAL A 56 -9.34 -15.90 10.30
C VAL A 56 -9.24 -15.21 8.94
N LEU A 57 -9.19 -13.90 8.91
CA LEU A 57 -8.82 -13.12 7.74
C LEU A 57 -7.33 -12.82 7.75
N ASP A 58 -6.79 -12.52 6.59
CA ASP A 58 -5.45 -11.99 6.49
C ASP A 58 -5.37 -10.67 7.27
N PRO A 59 -4.46 -10.57 8.26
CA PRO A 59 -4.35 -9.33 9.03
C PRO A 59 -4.02 -8.12 8.15
N ARG A 60 -3.34 -8.32 7.01
CA ARG A 60 -3.02 -7.25 6.06
C ARG A 60 -4.26 -6.70 5.35
N ASP A 61 -5.39 -7.41 5.34
CA ASP A 61 -6.66 -6.92 4.85
C ASP A 61 -7.26 -5.86 5.80
N LEU A 62 -6.77 -5.76 7.04
CA LEU A 62 -7.17 -4.74 8.00
C LEU A 62 -6.32 -3.49 7.86
N LYS A 63 -6.95 -2.33 7.85
CA LYS A 63 -6.25 -1.05 7.85
C LYS A 63 -5.51 -0.88 9.18
N PHE A 64 -4.18 -0.67 9.12
CA PHE A 64 -3.33 -0.46 10.30
C PHE A 64 -3.40 -1.57 11.37
N HIS A 65 -3.64 -2.81 10.98
CA HIS A 65 -3.86 -3.91 11.93
C HIS A 65 -2.73 -4.06 12.95
N GLN A 66 -1.48 -3.89 12.55
CA GLN A 66 -0.34 -4.01 13.47
C GLN A 66 -0.15 -2.79 14.37
N ASN A 67 -0.67 -1.62 13.98
CA ASN A 67 -0.66 -0.44 14.85
C ASN A 67 -1.58 -0.60 16.06
N GLN A 68 -2.55 -1.50 16.01
CA GLN A 68 -3.47 -1.80 17.11
C GLN A 68 -2.95 -2.85 18.10
N GLY A 69 -1.73 -3.35 17.91
CA GLY A 69 -1.05 -4.26 18.86
C GLY A 69 -1.54 -5.68 18.89
N GLY A 70 -2.57 -6.02 18.15
CA GLY A 70 -3.07 -7.36 18.30
C GLY A 70 -3.83 -7.91 17.11
N TYR A 71 -3.54 -8.99 16.61
CA TYR A 71 -4.11 -9.74 15.51
C TYR A 71 -3.09 -10.01 14.40
N TYR A 72 -2.05 -10.72 14.75
CA TYR A 72 -1.06 -11.17 13.78
C TYR A 72 -0.61 -12.60 14.09
N TRP A 73 0.03 -13.22 13.13
CA TRP A 73 0.77 -14.48 13.29
C TRP A 73 2.24 -14.21 13.06
N ASP A 74 3.08 -14.99 13.74
CA ASP A 74 4.51 -15.02 13.41
C ASP A 74 4.68 -15.53 11.97
N LYS A 75 5.78 -15.19 11.30
CA LYS A 75 6.04 -15.57 9.91
C LYS A 75 5.86 -17.07 9.65
N ALA A 76 6.27 -17.90 10.62
CA ALA A 76 6.16 -19.37 10.52
C ALA A 76 4.72 -19.90 10.63
N ASP A 77 3.87 -19.19 11.35
CA ASP A 77 2.48 -19.59 11.63
C ASP A 77 1.47 -18.88 10.74
N ASP A 78 1.91 -17.92 9.89
CA ASP A 78 1.02 -17.14 9.02
C ASP A 78 0.35 -18.04 7.96
N PRO A 79 -0.98 -18.25 8.04
CA PRO A 79 -1.69 -19.15 7.13
C PRO A 79 -1.92 -18.54 5.75
N PHE A 80 -1.44 -17.31 5.51
CA PHE A 80 -1.67 -16.57 4.27
C PHE A 80 -0.40 -16.37 3.43
N THR A 81 0.75 -16.93 3.84
CA THR A 81 2.02 -16.82 3.10
C THR A 81 1.95 -17.29 1.65
N TRP A 82 1.04 -18.22 1.33
CA TRP A 82 0.80 -18.66 -0.05
C TRP A 82 0.35 -17.51 -0.97
N ARG A 83 -0.22 -16.45 -0.42
CA ARG A 83 -0.63 -15.25 -1.17
C ARG A 83 0.57 -14.47 -1.68
N ASP A 84 1.68 -14.50 -0.98
CA ASP A 84 2.93 -13.81 -1.35
C ASP A 84 3.61 -14.47 -2.57
N GLN A 85 3.16 -15.67 -2.98
CA GLN A 85 3.61 -16.39 -4.18
C GLN A 85 2.79 -16.05 -5.44
N LEU A 86 1.71 -15.29 -5.29
CA LEU A 86 0.88 -14.86 -6.41
C LEU A 86 1.48 -13.61 -7.06
N PRO A 87 1.26 -13.39 -8.37
CA PRO A 87 1.71 -12.17 -9.05
C PRO A 87 0.86 -10.94 -8.70
N PHE A 88 0.14 -11.01 -7.58
CA PHE A 88 -0.76 -9.97 -7.11
C PHE A 88 -0.48 -9.64 -5.66
N VAL A 89 -0.63 -8.37 -5.32
CA VAL A 89 -0.45 -7.92 -3.95
C VAL A 89 -1.43 -8.63 -3.00
N ARG A 90 -0.90 -9.13 -1.91
CA ARG A 90 -1.63 -9.93 -0.92
C ARG A 90 -2.91 -9.24 -0.41
N VAL A 91 -2.86 -7.93 -0.20
CA VAL A 91 -3.99 -7.13 0.31
C VAL A 91 -5.05 -6.80 -0.74
N GLY A 92 -4.86 -7.16 -2.01
CA GLY A 92 -5.79 -6.91 -3.11
C GLY A 92 -6.66 -8.09 -3.51
N LEU A 93 -6.50 -9.25 -2.86
CA LEU A 93 -7.17 -10.48 -3.30
C LEU A 93 -8.69 -10.44 -3.12
N ALA A 94 -9.21 -9.71 -2.13
CA ALA A 94 -10.66 -9.57 -1.96
C ALA A 94 -11.29 -8.84 -3.15
N GLU A 95 -10.68 -7.74 -3.58
CA GLU A 95 -11.14 -6.97 -4.74
C GLU A 95 -10.94 -7.73 -6.05
N LEU A 96 -9.81 -8.42 -6.19
CA LEU A 96 -9.56 -9.26 -7.37
C LEU A 96 -10.64 -10.34 -7.53
N LEU A 97 -11.00 -11.02 -6.44
CA LEU A 97 -12.01 -12.08 -6.50
C LEU A 97 -13.43 -11.54 -6.67
N LEU A 98 -13.81 -10.51 -5.90
CA LEU A 98 -15.18 -9.99 -5.95
C LEU A 98 -15.42 -9.07 -7.14
N MET A 99 -14.54 -8.09 -7.35
CA MET A 99 -14.71 -7.14 -8.44
C MET A 99 -14.20 -7.73 -9.76
N GLY A 100 -12.96 -8.20 -9.81
CA GLY A 100 -12.37 -8.78 -11.02
C GLY A 100 -13.15 -10.01 -11.48
N GLY A 101 -13.42 -10.96 -10.58
CA GLY A 101 -14.23 -12.14 -10.85
C GLY A 101 -15.66 -11.80 -11.27
N GLY A 102 -16.28 -10.81 -10.62
CA GLY A 102 -17.62 -10.31 -11.00
C GLY A 102 -17.66 -9.73 -12.41
N PHE A 103 -16.68 -8.92 -12.78
CA PHE A 103 -16.60 -8.36 -14.15
C PHE A 103 -16.32 -9.43 -15.19
N PHE A 104 -15.48 -10.43 -14.92
CA PHE A 104 -15.28 -11.55 -15.84
C PHE A 104 -16.54 -12.43 -15.97
N ALA A 105 -17.27 -12.67 -14.89
CA ALA A 105 -18.54 -13.37 -14.94
C ALA A 105 -19.60 -12.58 -15.77
N ALA A 106 -19.66 -11.26 -15.60
CA ALA A 106 -20.52 -10.40 -16.39
C ALA A 106 -20.11 -10.42 -17.88
N ALA A 107 -18.81 -10.37 -18.18
CA ALA A 107 -18.32 -10.49 -19.56
C ALA A 107 -18.73 -11.82 -20.19
N GLY A 108 -18.62 -12.93 -19.46
CA GLY A 108 -19.10 -14.24 -19.90
C GLY A 108 -20.61 -14.27 -20.14
N GLY A 109 -21.40 -13.72 -19.21
CA GLY A 109 -22.87 -13.63 -19.36
C GLY A 109 -23.30 -12.80 -20.57
N PHE A 110 -22.69 -11.64 -20.78
CA PHE A 110 -22.93 -10.82 -21.97
C PHE A 110 -22.45 -11.52 -23.25
N GLY A 111 -21.35 -12.27 -23.19
CA GLY A 111 -20.89 -13.09 -24.32
C GLY A 111 -21.89 -14.19 -24.72
N LEU A 112 -22.46 -14.88 -23.72
CA LEU A 112 -23.52 -15.86 -23.96
C LEU A 112 -24.78 -15.22 -24.53
N TRP A 113 -25.15 -14.04 -24.02
CA TRP A 113 -26.28 -13.28 -24.60
C TRP A 113 -25.99 -12.86 -26.04
N ALA A 114 -24.79 -12.38 -26.34
CA ALA A 114 -24.40 -12.02 -27.72
C ALA A 114 -24.46 -13.20 -28.68
N ALA A 115 -24.19 -14.42 -28.25
CA ALA A 115 -24.27 -15.64 -29.03
C ALA A 115 -25.72 -16.01 -29.40
N SER A 116 -26.70 -15.62 -28.61
CA SER A 116 -28.13 -15.89 -28.84
C SER A 116 -28.93 -14.72 -29.41
N ALA A 117 -28.39 -13.50 -29.38
CA ALA A 117 -29.03 -12.29 -29.85
C ALA A 117 -28.72 -12.03 -31.34
N ILE A 118 -29.58 -11.24 -32.01
CA ILE A 118 -29.40 -10.80 -33.37
C ILE A 118 -29.56 -9.29 -33.50
N GLY A 119 -28.97 -8.72 -34.54
CA GLY A 119 -29.10 -7.29 -34.86
C GLY A 119 -28.47 -6.40 -33.77
N THR A 120 -29.16 -5.30 -33.46
CA THR A 120 -28.66 -4.30 -32.48
C THR A 120 -28.41 -4.90 -31.11
N ALA A 121 -29.24 -5.86 -30.64
CA ALA A 121 -29.06 -6.51 -29.34
C ALA A 121 -27.74 -7.28 -29.25
N GLN A 122 -27.34 -7.94 -30.34
CA GLN A 122 -26.05 -8.62 -30.42
C GLN A 122 -24.86 -7.63 -30.26
N ILE A 123 -24.93 -6.51 -30.98
CA ILE A 123 -23.88 -5.47 -30.92
C ILE A 123 -23.75 -4.92 -29.48
N VAL A 124 -24.89 -4.60 -28.87
CA VAL A 124 -24.90 -4.10 -27.46
C VAL A 124 -24.28 -5.13 -26.52
N ALA A 125 -24.66 -6.41 -26.64
CA ALA A 125 -24.13 -7.47 -25.80
C ALA A 125 -22.63 -7.65 -25.99
N VAL A 126 -22.10 -7.59 -27.21
CA VAL A 126 -20.66 -7.65 -27.47
C VAL A 126 -19.93 -6.46 -26.83
N VAL A 127 -20.45 -5.24 -27.00
CA VAL A 127 -19.84 -4.04 -26.37
C VAL A 127 -19.79 -4.17 -24.86
N LEU A 128 -20.87 -4.63 -24.23
CA LEU A 128 -20.91 -4.84 -22.78
C LEU A 128 -19.95 -5.94 -22.32
N ALA A 129 -19.83 -7.04 -23.07
CA ALA A 129 -18.90 -8.11 -22.79
C ALA A 129 -17.44 -7.62 -22.83
N VAL A 130 -17.09 -6.89 -23.89
CA VAL A 130 -15.74 -6.32 -24.04
C VAL A 130 -15.46 -5.31 -22.95
N ALA A 131 -16.39 -4.39 -22.66
CA ALA A 131 -16.22 -3.38 -21.60
C ALA A 131 -16.01 -4.03 -20.23
N ALA A 132 -16.84 -5.03 -19.88
CA ALA A 132 -16.69 -5.77 -18.64
C ALA A 132 -15.35 -6.52 -18.58
N GLY A 133 -14.93 -7.19 -19.65
CA GLY A 133 -13.65 -7.87 -19.73
C GLY A 133 -12.47 -6.92 -19.55
N VAL A 134 -12.49 -5.75 -20.19
CA VAL A 134 -11.46 -4.73 -20.03
C VAL A 134 -11.38 -4.24 -18.58
N ILE A 135 -12.51 -3.98 -17.92
CA ILE A 135 -12.52 -3.58 -16.51
C ILE A 135 -11.92 -4.70 -15.63
N GLY A 136 -12.27 -5.95 -15.85
CA GLY A 136 -11.70 -7.09 -15.14
C GLY A 136 -10.17 -7.16 -15.28
N VAL A 137 -9.65 -6.98 -16.50
CA VAL A 137 -8.20 -6.93 -16.76
C VAL A 137 -7.56 -5.73 -16.06
N LEU A 138 -8.17 -4.54 -16.07
CA LEU A 138 -7.64 -3.35 -15.40
C LEU A 138 -7.58 -3.52 -13.87
N ILE A 139 -8.54 -4.23 -13.27
CA ILE A 139 -8.50 -4.58 -11.86
C ILE A 139 -7.30 -5.50 -11.58
N GLY A 140 -7.09 -6.54 -12.38
CA GLY A 140 -5.91 -7.40 -12.26
C GLY A 140 -4.61 -6.62 -12.43
N TRP A 141 -4.55 -5.74 -13.42
CA TRP A 141 -3.40 -4.87 -13.66
C TRP A 141 -3.08 -3.96 -12.47
N PHE A 142 -4.09 -3.41 -11.83
CA PHE A 142 -3.92 -2.53 -10.68
C PHE A 142 -3.29 -3.25 -9.49
N PHE A 143 -3.73 -4.48 -9.20
CA PHE A 143 -3.25 -5.26 -8.05
C PHE A 143 -2.02 -6.13 -8.36
N ARG A 144 -1.34 -5.95 -9.49
CA ARG A 144 -0.12 -6.69 -9.81
C ARG A 144 1.01 -6.36 -8.84
N ASP A 145 1.83 -7.35 -8.54
CA ASP A 145 3.04 -7.22 -7.73
C ASP A 145 4.25 -7.75 -8.51
N PRO A 146 4.91 -6.90 -9.31
CA PRO A 146 6.06 -7.31 -10.08
C PRO A 146 7.30 -7.44 -9.20
N ASP A 147 8.15 -8.42 -9.51
CA ASP A 147 9.47 -8.54 -8.90
C ASP A 147 10.32 -7.28 -9.14
N ARG A 148 11.15 -6.95 -8.15
CA ARG A 148 12.00 -5.76 -8.15
C ARG A 148 13.44 -6.11 -7.82
N THR A 149 14.37 -5.71 -8.66
CA THR A 149 15.81 -5.76 -8.36
C THR A 149 16.18 -4.49 -7.61
N ILE A 150 16.47 -4.64 -6.33
CA ILE A 150 16.79 -3.51 -5.44
C ILE A 150 18.27 -3.17 -5.57
N PRO A 151 18.64 -1.89 -5.78
CA PRO A 151 20.04 -1.45 -5.73
C PRO A 151 20.66 -1.73 -4.35
N THR A 152 21.89 -2.23 -4.33
CA THR A 152 22.62 -2.59 -3.12
C THR A 152 23.79 -1.64 -2.81
N GLU A 153 23.91 -0.56 -3.56
CA GLU A 153 24.95 0.45 -3.36
C GLU A 153 24.78 1.13 -1.99
N PRO A 154 25.87 1.33 -1.22
CA PRO A 154 25.80 2.00 0.07
C PRO A 154 25.28 3.45 -0.06
N GLY A 155 24.51 3.90 0.91
CA GLY A 155 24.02 5.27 0.98
C GLY A 155 22.94 5.64 -0.02
N VAL A 156 22.47 4.73 -0.89
CA VAL A 156 21.38 5.04 -1.82
C VAL A 156 20.01 5.00 -1.13
N VAL A 157 19.17 5.91 -1.55
CA VAL A 157 17.76 6.01 -1.14
C VAL A 157 16.87 5.70 -2.33
N VAL A 158 16.17 4.57 -2.30
CA VAL A 158 15.30 4.16 -3.40
C VAL A 158 13.89 4.76 -3.27
N SER A 159 13.19 4.83 -4.40
CA SER A 159 11.81 5.35 -4.42
C SER A 159 10.87 4.48 -3.57
N PRO A 160 10.06 5.08 -2.68
CA PRO A 160 9.05 4.34 -1.91
C PRO A 160 7.79 4.02 -2.73
N ALA A 161 7.63 4.55 -3.94
CA ALA A 161 6.45 4.36 -4.77
C ALA A 161 6.76 4.39 -6.27
N ASP A 162 5.91 3.74 -7.06
CA ASP A 162 5.86 3.94 -8.51
C ASP A 162 5.12 5.25 -8.80
N GLY A 163 5.61 6.03 -9.77
CA GLY A 163 4.86 7.22 -10.15
C GLY A 163 5.69 8.25 -10.93
N LYS A 164 5.25 9.49 -10.80
CA LYS A 164 5.92 10.67 -11.37
C LYS A 164 6.29 11.64 -10.25
N ILE A 165 7.52 12.14 -10.24
CA ILE A 165 7.95 13.19 -9.31
C ILE A 165 7.17 14.46 -9.65
N VAL A 166 6.41 14.97 -8.71
CA VAL A 166 5.55 16.16 -8.87
C VAL A 166 5.97 17.32 -7.97
N ASP A 167 6.83 17.04 -7.00
CA ASP A 167 7.29 18.03 -6.03
C ASP A 167 8.66 17.65 -5.49
N ILE A 168 9.56 18.62 -5.39
CA ILE A 168 10.83 18.53 -4.65
C ILE A 168 10.96 19.86 -3.91
N GLU A 169 10.89 19.85 -2.59
CA GLU A 169 10.88 21.01 -1.73
C GLU A 169 11.93 20.88 -0.65
N GLU A 170 12.75 21.91 -0.49
CA GLU A 170 13.65 22.05 0.64
C GLU A 170 12.87 22.58 1.84
N LEU A 171 13.03 21.91 2.97
CA LEU A 171 12.44 22.29 4.25
C LEU A 171 13.54 22.78 5.18
N ASP A 172 13.35 23.95 5.78
CA ASP A 172 14.31 24.49 6.77
C ASP A 172 14.37 23.58 8.00
N TYR A 173 13.25 22.94 8.35
CA TYR A 173 13.14 22.04 9.49
C TYR A 173 12.01 21.03 9.30
N ASP A 174 12.27 19.75 9.61
CA ASP A 174 11.25 18.71 9.82
C ASP A 174 11.37 18.16 11.25
N GLU A 175 10.24 18.06 11.94
CA GLU A 175 10.17 17.68 13.36
C GLU A 175 10.76 16.29 13.65
N PHE A 176 10.52 15.32 12.77
CA PHE A 176 11.01 13.94 12.98
C PHE A 176 12.47 13.79 12.56
N VAL A 177 12.83 14.42 11.44
CA VAL A 177 14.23 14.45 10.98
C VAL A 177 15.12 15.20 11.96
N GLY A 178 14.57 16.21 12.64
CA GLY A 178 15.27 17.02 13.63
C GLY A 178 16.18 18.09 13.04
N GLY A 179 15.98 18.48 11.78
CA GLY A 179 16.83 19.44 11.07
C GLY A 179 16.33 19.77 9.67
N PRO A 180 17.21 20.40 8.85
CA PRO A 180 16.92 20.66 7.45
C PRO A 180 16.62 19.36 6.70
N ALA A 181 15.65 19.40 5.79
CA ALA A 181 15.21 18.21 5.06
C ALA A 181 14.87 18.52 3.59
N VAL A 182 14.75 17.48 2.79
CA VAL A 182 14.19 17.54 1.44
C VAL A 182 12.96 16.65 1.38
N LYS A 183 11.85 17.21 0.90
CA LYS A 183 10.62 16.49 0.64
C LYS A 183 10.48 16.20 -0.85
N ILE A 184 10.29 14.94 -1.21
CA ILE A 184 10.07 14.48 -2.59
C ILE A 184 8.65 13.92 -2.68
N GLY A 185 7.81 14.55 -3.51
CA GLY A 185 6.43 14.14 -3.76
C GLY A 185 6.29 13.29 -5.02
N ILE A 186 5.65 12.13 -4.91
CA ILE A 186 5.44 11.17 -6.00
C ILE A 186 3.94 11.00 -6.21
N PHE A 187 3.45 11.30 -7.41
CA PHE A 187 2.07 11.05 -7.82
C PHE A 187 1.95 9.67 -8.46
N LEU A 188 1.00 8.87 -7.97
CA LEU A 188 0.69 7.55 -8.47
C LEU A 188 -0.61 7.60 -9.29
N SER A 189 -0.51 7.40 -10.60
CA SER A 189 -1.69 7.21 -11.45
C SER A 189 -2.26 5.80 -11.25
N ILE A 190 -3.54 5.60 -11.61
CA ILE A 190 -4.21 4.29 -11.51
C ILE A 190 -3.49 3.15 -12.28
N PHE A 191 -2.61 3.49 -13.21
CA PHE A 191 -1.82 2.52 -13.98
C PHE A 191 -0.50 2.13 -13.32
N ASN A 192 -0.07 2.84 -12.27
CA ASN A 192 1.13 2.51 -11.52
C ASN A 192 0.90 1.36 -10.54
N VAL A 193 1.97 0.72 -10.09
CA VAL A 193 1.91 -0.17 -8.93
C VAL A 193 1.76 0.68 -7.68
N HIS A 194 0.79 0.33 -6.83
CA HIS A 194 0.44 1.14 -5.65
C HIS A 194 1.02 0.60 -4.34
N ILE A 195 1.91 -0.39 -4.43
CA ILE A 195 2.64 -0.94 -3.29
C ILE A 195 3.72 0.04 -2.87
N ASN A 196 3.76 0.38 -1.59
CA ASN A 196 4.82 1.20 -1.01
C ASN A 196 5.93 0.31 -0.45
N ARG A 197 7.17 0.73 -0.69
CA ARG A 197 8.39 0.01 -0.30
C ARG A 197 9.30 0.89 0.54
N SER A 198 10.06 0.28 1.44
CA SER A 198 11.04 1.00 2.25
C SER A 198 12.11 1.63 1.36
N PRO A 199 12.43 2.93 1.54
CA PRO A 199 13.47 3.60 0.75
C PRO A 199 14.89 3.17 1.14
N ILE A 200 15.07 2.65 2.34
CA ILE A 200 16.34 2.19 2.90
C ILE A 200 16.10 0.98 3.80
N ALA A 201 17.16 0.29 4.19
CA ALA A 201 17.12 -0.62 5.34
C ALA A 201 16.99 0.20 6.63
N GLY A 202 15.99 -0.13 7.47
CA GLY A 202 15.71 0.66 8.64
C GLY A 202 14.72 0.03 9.61
N ARG A 203 14.51 0.70 10.74
CA ARG A 203 13.54 0.32 11.76
C ARG A 203 12.38 1.31 11.79
N VAL A 204 11.16 0.82 11.82
CA VAL A 204 9.97 1.62 12.02
C VAL A 204 9.94 2.14 13.45
N ILE A 205 10.03 3.46 13.63
CA ILE A 205 10.01 4.12 14.94
C ILE A 205 8.60 4.46 15.37
N GLY A 206 7.73 4.80 14.40
CA GLY A 206 6.36 5.18 14.70
C GLY A 206 5.49 5.26 13.47
N LEU A 207 4.19 5.37 13.73
CA LEU A 207 3.16 5.64 12.72
C LEU A 207 2.35 6.83 13.19
N LYS A 208 2.15 7.83 12.32
CA LYS A 208 1.27 8.99 12.58
C LYS A 208 0.15 9.00 11.55
N TYR A 209 -1.08 8.80 11.99
CA TYR A 209 -2.28 8.88 11.15
C TYR A 209 -2.91 10.27 11.28
N ARG A 210 -3.33 10.82 10.15
CA ARG A 210 -4.10 12.05 10.09
C ARG A 210 -5.36 11.85 9.26
N PRO A 211 -6.56 11.98 9.85
CA PRO A 211 -7.80 12.03 9.09
C PRO A 211 -7.82 13.26 8.19
N GLY A 212 -8.53 13.20 7.08
CA GLY A 212 -8.57 14.31 6.14
C GLY A 212 -9.60 14.13 5.04
N LYS A 213 -9.49 14.97 4.01
CA LYS A 213 -10.31 14.97 2.81
C LYS A 213 -9.82 13.91 1.81
N TYR A 214 -10.47 13.85 0.66
CA TYR A 214 -10.15 12.97 -0.47
C TYR A 214 -10.12 13.79 -1.77
N LEU A 215 -9.24 14.80 -1.81
CA LEU A 215 -9.01 15.62 -2.99
C LEU A 215 -8.23 14.82 -4.04
N ASN A 216 -8.31 15.26 -5.31
CA ASN A 216 -7.45 14.71 -6.36
C ASN A 216 -5.98 14.87 -5.96
N ALA A 217 -5.22 13.77 -5.98
CA ALA A 217 -3.83 13.70 -5.53
C ALA A 217 -2.85 14.55 -6.38
N LEU A 218 -3.27 15.04 -7.56
CA LEU A 218 -2.53 16.01 -8.37
C LEU A 218 -2.59 17.44 -7.80
N ARG A 219 -3.58 17.77 -6.97
CA ARG A 219 -3.69 19.08 -6.38
C ARG A 219 -2.68 19.24 -5.26
N PRO A 220 -1.93 20.35 -5.18
CA PRO A 220 -0.98 20.60 -4.10
C PRO A 220 -1.62 20.55 -2.71
N GLU A 221 -2.87 21.01 -2.58
CA GLU A 221 -3.62 20.99 -1.32
C GLU A 221 -3.86 19.58 -0.79
N SER A 222 -3.89 18.58 -1.68
CA SER A 222 -4.08 17.18 -1.28
C SER A 222 -3.01 16.69 -0.31
N ALA A 223 -1.78 17.18 -0.43
CA ALA A 223 -0.67 16.86 0.45
C ALA A 223 -0.92 17.29 1.91
N ARG A 224 -1.71 18.35 2.10
CA ARG A 224 -2.00 18.93 3.42
C ARG A 224 -3.36 18.52 3.97
N GLU A 225 -4.36 18.32 3.11
CA GLU A 225 -5.74 18.18 3.53
C GLU A 225 -6.27 16.75 3.45
N ASN A 226 -5.66 15.87 2.64
CA ASN A 226 -6.14 14.50 2.51
C ASN A 226 -5.77 13.62 3.70
N GLU A 227 -6.56 12.56 3.88
CA GLU A 227 -6.24 11.47 4.80
C GLU A 227 -4.85 10.92 4.48
N GLN A 228 -4.01 10.77 5.51
CA GLN A 228 -2.65 10.31 5.34
C GLN A 228 -2.14 9.48 6.52
N LEU A 229 -1.16 8.65 6.22
CA LEU A 229 -0.39 7.91 7.20
C LEU A 229 1.09 8.16 6.95
N ALA A 230 1.79 8.65 7.98
CA ALA A 230 3.23 8.77 7.99
C ALA A 230 3.86 7.56 8.69
N VAL A 231 4.80 6.91 8.02
CA VAL A 231 5.69 5.90 8.58
C VAL A 231 7.00 6.60 8.90
N LEU A 232 7.37 6.58 10.18
CA LEU A 232 8.62 7.14 10.70
C LEU A 232 9.66 6.04 10.71
N LEU A 233 10.70 6.17 9.90
CA LEU A 233 11.74 5.17 9.68
C LEU A 233 13.09 5.73 10.14
N GLU A 234 13.89 4.93 10.84
CA GLU A 234 15.26 5.22 11.20
C GLU A 234 16.19 4.24 10.49
N SER A 235 17.25 4.72 9.83
CA SER A 235 18.19 3.84 9.13
C SER A 235 18.83 2.82 10.06
N SER A 236 19.13 1.61 9.54
CA SER A 236 19.81 0.56 10.30
C SER A 236 21.29 0.84 10.58
N GLU A 237 21.88 1.72 9.78
CA GLU A 237 23.30 2.07 9.84
C GLU A 237 23.53 3.49 10.33
N PRO A 238 24.67 3.75 11.03
CA PRO A 238 25.06 5.11 11.40
C PRO A 238 25.08 6.06 10.19
N PRO A 239 24.73 7.32 10.39
CA PRO A 239 24.35 8.01 11.63
C PRO A 239 22.90 7.84 12.07
N TYR A 240 22.20 6.76 11.71
CA TYR A 240 20.81 6.45 12.11
C TYR A 240 19.81 7.55 11.67
N ARG A 241 19.79 7.83 10.36
CA ARG A 241 18.97 8.89 9.75
C ARG A 241 17.49 8.64 9.93
N GLY A 242 16.80 9.64 10.45
CA GLY A 242 15.33 9.65 10.49
C GLY A 242 14.75 10.04 9.13
N MET A 243 13.78 9.28 8.62
CA MET A 243 13.08 9.54 7.36
C MET A 243 11.57 9.39 7.54
N VAL A 244 10.79 10.13 6.77
CA VAL A 244 9.33 10.03 6.82
C VAL A 244 8.79 9.62 5.46
N ILE A 245 8.00 8.55 5.43
CA ILE A 245 7.24 8.15 4.24
C ILE A 245 5.76 8.42 4.52
N ARG A 246 5.15 9.35 3.77
CA ARG A 246 3.72 9.66 3.91
C ARG A 246 2.93 9.01 2.79
N GLN A 247 1.99 8.15 3.16
CA GLN A 247 0.96 7.63 2.27
C GLN A 247 -0.23 8.60 2.30
N ILE A 248 -0.62 9.16 1.16
CA ILE A 248 -1.67 10.17 1.05
C ILE A 248 -2.74 9.66 0.08
N THR A 249 -3.99 9.62 0.53
CA THR A 249 -5.12 9.19 -0.30
C THR A 249 -5.39 10.14 -1.45
N GLY A 250 -6.05 9.63 -2.49
CA GLY A 250 -6.62 10.42 -3.58
C GLY A 250 -8.15 10.40 -3.59
N ALA A 251 -8.74 10.94 -4.65
CA ALA A 251 -10.19 11.11 -4.75
C ALA A 251 -10.97 9.79 -4.89
N ILE A 252 -10.36 8.76 -5.49
CA ILE A 252 -11.09 7.57 -5.93
C ILE A 252 -11.16 6.50 -4.83
N ALA A 253 -10.06 6.10 -4.24
CA ALA A 253 -10.01 4.87 -3.44
C ALA A 253 -10.20 5.01 -1.94
N ARG A 254 -9.81 6.09 -1.37
CA ARG A 254 -9.98 6.38 0.07
C ARG A 254 -9.49 5.26 1.01
N ARG A 255 -8.44 4.51 0.61
CA ARG A 255 -7.96 3.36 1.37
C ARG A 255 -6.43 3.32 1.41
N ILE A 256 -5.87 3.56 2.59
CA ILE A 256 -4.47 3.27 2.93
C ILE A 256 -4.43 1.93 3.67
N VAL A 257 -3.51 1.06 3.31
CA VAL A 257 -3.18 -0.16 4.05
C VAL A 257 -1.71 -0.10 4.43
N CYS A 258 -1.42 -0.27 5.72
CA CYS A 258 -0.07 -0.35 6.26
C CYS A 258 0.01 -1.58 7.16
N TRP A 259 0.97 -2.47 6.92
CA TRP A 259 1.11 -3.72 7.67
C TRP A 259 2.35 -3.80 8.55
N VAL A 260 3.03 -2.68 8.74
CA VAL A 260 4.13 -2.57 9.68
C VAL A 260 3.70 -1.91 10.99
N LYS A 261 4.49 -2.13 12.04
CA LYS A 261 4.30 -1.51 13.36
C LYS A 261 5.63 -0.96 13.88
N PRO A 262 5.60 -0.07 14.88
CA PRO A 262 6.81 0.36 15.56
C PRO A 262 7.64 -0.83 16.08
N GLY A 263 8.94 -0.79 15.79
CA GLY A 263 9.89 -1.85 16.10
C GLY A 263 10.18 -2.83 14.96
N ASP A 264 9.35 -2.88 13.92
CA ASP A 264 9.62 -3.73 12.75
C ASP A 264 10.87 -3.25 12.01
N LYS A 265 11.69 -4.19 11.54
CA LYS A 265 12.84 -3.93 10.67
C LYS A 265 12.44 -4.20 9.24
N LEU A 266 12.86 -3.32 8.36
CA LEU A 266 12.62 -3.39 6.92
C LEU A 266 13.95 -3.38 6.18
N GLU A 267 14.08 -4.21 5.17
CA GLU A 267 15.15 -4.10 4.19
C GLU A 267 14.83 -2.99 3.16
N ALA A 268 15.85 -2.47 2.49
CA ALA A 268 15.63 -1.56 1.37
C ALA A 268 14.75 -2.24 0.31
N GLY A 269 13.74 -1.54 -0.19
CA GLY A 269 12.79 -2.09 -1.16
C GLY A 269 11.75 -3.05 -0.59
N GLU A 270 11.77 -3.40 0.71
CA GLU A 270 10.77 -4.25 1.33
C GLU A 270 9.40 -3.54 1.36
N GLN A 271 8.35 -4.30 1.09
CA GLN A 271 6.98 -3.79 1.05
C GLN A 271 6.44 -3.54 2.45
N PHE A 272 5.83 -2.37 2.70
CA PHE A 272 5.24 -2.04 4.00
C PHE A 272 3.77 -1.60 3.94
N GLY A 273 3.26 -1.29 2.76
CA GLY A 273 1.91 -0.78 2.62
C GLY A 273 1.45 -0.65 1.18
N MET A 274 0.19 -0.22 1.02
CA MET A 274 -0.44 0.05 -0.26
C MET A 274 -1.45 1.19 -0.12
N ILE A 275 -1.55 2.03 -1.15
CA ILE A 275 -2.64 3.00 -1.26
C ILE A 275 -3.50 2.59 -2.46
N LYS A 276 -4.79 2.26 -2.22
CA LYS A 276 -5.66 1.77 -3.31
C LYS A 276 -6.21 2.94 -4.14
N LEU A 277 -6.02 2.90 -5.47
CA LEU A 277 -6.57 3.75 -6.55
C LEU A 277 -6.28 5.27 -6.50
N GLY A 278 -5.20 5.70 -7.17
CA GLY A 278 -4.85 7.11 -7.37
C GLY A 278 -4.45 7.83 -6.08
N SER A 279 -3.17 8.10 -5.92
CA SER A 279 -2.61 8.51 -4.64
C SER A 279 -1.36 9.37 -4.78
N ARG A 280 -0.86 9.83 -3.66
CA ARG A 280 0.45 10.49 -3.55
C ARG A 280 1.25 9.83 -2.44
N THR A 281 2.55 9.69 -2.66
CA THR A 281 3.50 9.32 -1.61
C THR A 281 4.53 10.43 -1.48
N GLU A 282 4.85 10.82 -0.26
CA GLU A 282 5.93 11.77 0.01
C GLU A 282 7.03 11.08 0.79
N LEU A 283 8.27 11.42 0.45
CA LEU A 283 9.46 11.01 1.16
C LEU A 283 10.17 12.24 1.68
N VAL A 284 10.43 12.30 3.00
CA VAL A 284 11.19 13.37 3.64
C VAL A 284 12.51 12.80 4.10
N LEU A 285 13.60 13.44 3.70
CA LEU A 285 14.97 13.00 3.88
C LEU A 285 15.79 14.09 4.59
N PRO A 286 16.67 13.76 5.54
CA PRO A 286 17.59 14.73 6.11
C PRO A 286 18.53 15.30 5.05
N ARG A 287 18.69 16.64 5.05
CA ARG A 287 19.64 17.36 4.21
C ARG A 287 20.88 17.66 5.03
N GLU A 288 21.91 16.87 4.85
CA GLU A 288 23.18 16.95 5.55
C GLU A 288 24.37 16.99 4.59
N ALA A 289 25.59 17.08 5.09
CA ALA A 289 26.79 17.01 4.25
C ALA A 289 26.85 15.68 3.47
N GLY A 290 27.19 15.74 2.19
CA GLY A 290 27.21 14.57 1.31
C GLY A 290 25.84 14.07 0.82
N PHE A 291 24.75 14.76 1.13
CA PHE A 291 23.44 14.47 0.58
C PHE A 291 23.29 15.02 -0.85
N GLU A 292 22.82 14.18 -1.76
CA GLU A 292 22.57 14.57 -3.15
C GLU A 292 21.19 14.03 -3.60
N VAL A 293 20.36 14.90 -4.18
CA VAL A 293 19.12 14.50 -4.87
C VAL A 293 19.45 14.00 -6.27
N ARG A 294 19.08 12.74 -6.57
CA ARG A 294 19.38 12.06 -7.84
C ARG A 294 18.17 11.96 -8.78
N THR A 295 17.15 12.72 -8.52
CA THR A 295 15.92 12.76 -9.35
C THR A 295 15.55 14.21 -9.68
N GLN A 296 14.59 14.39 -10.61
CA GLN A 296 14.11 15.68 -11.04
C GLN A 296 12.59 15.70 -11.17
N LEU A 297 11.99 16.90 -11.14
CA LEU A 297 10.58 17.08 -11.43
C LEU A 297 10.19 16.47 -12.77
N GLY A 298 9.10 15.74 -12.80
CA GLY A 298 8.59 15.10 -14.00
C GLY A 298 9.15 13.72 -14.31
N CYS A 299 10.23 13.28 -13.65
CA CYS A 299 10.80 11.94 -13.83
C CYS A 299 9.79 10.85 -13.40
N LYS A 300 9.75 9.75 -14.16
CA LYS A 300 9.02 8.54 -13.79
C LYS A 300 9.93 7.66 -12.94
N VAL A 301 9.41 7.21 -11.82
CA VAL A 301 10.15 6.38 -10.85
C VAL A 301 9.41 5.08 -10.56
N LYS A 302 10.17 4.06 -10.13
CA LYS A 302 9.67 2.74 -9.73
C LYS A 302 10.09 2.43 -8.30
N ALA A 303 9.13 2.02 -7.47
CA ALA A 303 9.36 1.64 -6.08
C ALA A 303 10.47 0.58 -5.95
N GLY A 304 11.40 0.80 -5.04
CA GLY A 304 12.50 -0.11 -4.77
C GLY A 304 13.60 -0.15 -5.84
N ILE A 305 13.43 0.50 -7.01
CA ILE A 305 14.43 0.45 -8.11
C ILE A 305 15.06 1.82 -8.35
N SER A 306 14.24 2.87 -8.50
CA SER A 306 14.74 4.19 -8.87
C SER A 306 15.41 4.84 -7.67
N ILE A 307 16.64 5.28 -7.84
CA ILE A 307 17.38 6.02 -6.82
C ILE A 307 16.87 7.46 -6.83
N LEU A 308 16.41 7.96 -5.68
CA LEU A 308 15.92 9.33 -5.50
C LEU A 308 16.98 10.24 -4.91
N ALA A 309 17.84 9.71 -4.06
CA ALA A 309 18.90 10.44 -3.40
C ALA A 309 20.04 9.50 -3.00
N SER A 310 21.16 10.07 -2.62
CA SER A 310 22.27 9.33 -2.03
C SER A 310 22.96 10.15 -0.95
N TYR A 311 23.56 9.44 -0.01
CA TYR A 311 24.46 9.96 1.01
C TYR A 311 25.86 9.42 0.71
N SER A 312 26.86 10.28 0.54
CA SER A 312 28.26 9.81 0.46
C SER A 312 28.70 9.25 1.80
N ALA A 313 29.42 8.13 1.78
CA ALA A 313 30.14 7.65 2.95
C ALA A 313 31.28 8.64 3.20
N ASP A 314 31.25 9.28 4.36
CA ASP A 314 32.21 10.27 4.87
C ASP A 314 32.38 11.54 4.03
N GLY A 315 32.38 12.67 4.74
CA GLY A 315 32.63 13.99 4.19
C GLY A 315 34.06 14.15 3.67
N GLU A 316 34.45 13.45 2.62
CA GLU A 316 35.53 13.83 1.79
C GLU A 316 35.10 15.03 0.94
N SER A 317 35.19 16.20 1.57
CA SER A 317 35.23 17.47 0.87
C SER A 317 36.48 17.49 -0.01
N ASN A 318 36.31 17.41 -1.33
CA ASN A 318 37.31 17.93 -2.23
C ASN A 318 37.39 19.45 -2.14
#